data_5726648e8b26b4bd32a64479942bd653
#
_entry.id   5726648e8b26b4bd32a64479942bd653
#
_cell.length_a   1.000
_cell.length_b   1.000
_cell.length_c   1.000
_cell.angle_alpha   90.00
_cell.angle_beta   90.00
_cell.angle_gamma   90.00
#
_symmetry.space_group_name_H-M   'P 1'
#
loop_
_entity.id
_entity.type
_entity.pdbx_description
1 polymer ?
#
loop_
_entity_poly.entity_id
_entity_poly.type
_entity_poly.pdbx_seq_one_letter_code
_entity_poly.pdbx_strand_id
1 'polypeptide(L)'
;MSTLTGKVAVVTGASKGIGAAIATQLAAAGASVVVNYASDQAGAEKVVKAITAAGGKAVTVKGDVSKTVDAQTIIASAITNFGKLDIVVNNSGVYQFTPLEAVTEEIFHKQFNVNVLGTLLVTQAALPHLGKGASVINIGSLVSRITPAASSVYTGTKGAVDAITGVLSVELGPKGIRVNALNPGMVDTEGARSAGFIGSDFQKEHVSSTPLGRGGEPIDIANAAVFLASDDAGWISGQLINATGGAR
;
A
#
# COMPACT_ATOMS: atom_id res chain seq x y z
N MET A 1 2.60 -7.30 21.36
CA MET A 1 2.21 -6.76 20.05
C MET A 1 2.12 -5.25 20.19
N SER A 2 2.72 -4.51 19.24
CA SER A 2 2.61 -3.05 19.20
C SER A 2 1.15 -2.65 19.12
N THR A 3 0.74 -1.74 19.95
CA THR A 3 -0.64 -1.25 19.96
C THR A 3 -0.75 0.01 19.10
N LEU A 4 -1.79 0.07 18.27
CA LEU A 4 -2.19 1.26 17.52
C LEU A 4 -3.47 1.89 18.11
N THR A 5 -3.74 1.59 19.39
CA THR A 5 -4.92 2.10 20.09
C THR A 5 -4.98 3.63 20.01
N GLY A 6 -6.11 4.14 19.54
CA GLY A 6 -6.33 5.56 19.36
C GLY A 6 -5.66 6.18 18.12
N LYS A 7 -4.93 5.43 17.29
CA LYS A 7 -4.43 5.89 15.99
C LYS A 7 -5.55 5.80 14.94
N VAL A 8 -5.44 6.62 13.91
CA VAL A 8 -6.34 6.62 12.74
C VAL A 8 -5.54 6.38 11.48
N ALA A 9 -5.96 5.44 10.66
CA ALA A 9 -5.29 5.04 9.44
C ALA A 9 -6.19 5.22 8.20
N VAL A 10 -5.60 5.65 7.10
CA VAL A 10 -6.16 5.56 5.75
C VAL A 10 -5.38 4.51 4.98
N VAL A 11 -6.08 3.55 4.38
CA VAL A 11 -5.49 2.54 3.48
C VAL A 11 -6.14 2.67 2.11
N THR A 12 -5.34 3.04 1.10
CA THR A 12 -5.84 3.18 -0.28
C THR A 12 -5.89 1.83 -0.98
N GLY A 13 -6.90 1.63 -1.87
CA GLY A 13 -7.06 0.37 -2.60
C GLY A 13 -7.27 -0.84 -1.67
N ALA A 14 -8.06 -0.67 -0.61
CA ALA A 14 -8.19 -1.63 0.48
C ALA A 14 -9.42 -2.55 0.37
N SER A 15 -10.05 -2.65 -0.80
CA SER A 15 -11.21 -3.53 -1.01
C SER A 15 -10.87 -5.02 -1.07
N LYS A 16 -9.59 -5.36 -1.35
CA LYS A 16 -9.09 -6.75 -1.48
C LYS A 16 -7.57 -6.85 -1.33
N GLY A 17 -7.06 -8.07 -1.34
CA GLY A 17 -5.62 -8.36 -1.39
C GLY A 17 -4.83 -7.76 -0.23
N ILE A 18 -3.65 -7.22 -0.54
CA ILE A 18 -2.72 -6.64 0.45
C ILE A 18 -3.38 -5.49 1.21
N GLY A 19 -4.08 -4.58 0.52
CA GLY A 19 -4.72 -3.43 1.17
C GLY A 19 -5.80 -3.83 2.18
N ALA A 20 -6.62 -4.83 1.85
CA ALA A 20 -7.62 -5.37 2.77
C ALA A 20 -6.99 -6.02 4.00
N ALA A 21 -5.93 -6.80 3.82
CA ALA A 21 -5.20 -7.41 4.91
C ALA A 21 -4.55 -6.35 5.82
N ILE A 22 -3.92 -5.31 5.23
CA ILE A 22 -3.34 -4.19 6.00
C ILE A 22 -4.43 -3.48 6.81
N ALA A 23 -5.57 -3.13 6.18
CA ALA A 23 -6.68 -2.47 6.86
C ALA A 23 -7.19 -3.30 8.05
N THR A 24 -7.35 -4.61 7.84
CA THR A 24 -7.80 -5.54 8.88
C THR A 24 -6.80 -5.65 10.03
N GLN A 25 -5.50 -5.75 9.74
CA GLN A 25 -4.48 -5.88 10.78
C GLN A 25 -4.23 -4.58 11.54
N LEU A 26 -4.28 -3.43 10.87
CA LEU A 26 -4.23 -2.13 11.57
C LEU A 26 -5.41 -1.98 12.53
N ALA A 27 -6.61 -2.39 12.12
CA ALA A 27 -7.79 -2.38 13.01
C ALA A 27 -7.65 -3.38 14.17
N ALA A 28 -7.15 -4.59 13.91
CA ALA A 28 -6.88 -5.59 14.96
C ALA A 28 -5.83 -5.12 15.97
N ALA A 29 -4.87 -4.28 15.54
CA ALA A 29 -3.91 -3.61 16.40
C ALA A 29 -4.48 -2.39 17.16
N GLY A 30 -5.75 -2.03 16.94
CA GLY A 30 -6.47 -0.97 17.67
C GLY A 30 -6.65 0.35 16.94
N ALA A 31 -6.25 0.46 15.66
CA ALA A 31 -6.49 1.66 14.87
C ALA A 31 -7.94 1.75 14.38
N SER A 32 -8.44 2.99 14.20
CA SER A 32 -9.63 3.24 13.39
C SER A 32 -9.22 3.39 11.92
N VAL A 33 -9.92 2.74 10.98
CA VAL A 33 -9.42 2.60 9.60
C VAL A 33 -10.42 3.14 8.57
N VAL A 34 -9.93 3.96 7.67
CA VAL A 34 -10.62 4.32 6.42
C VAL A 34 -10.19 3.35 5.33
N VAL A 35 -11.13 2.60 4.80
CA VAL A 35 -10.97 1.60 3.72
C VAL A 35 -11.35 2.27 2.40
N ASN A 36 -10.35 2.72 1.63
CA ASN A 36 -10.60 3.33 0.34
C ASN A 36 -10.73 2.29 -0.77
N TYR A 37 -11.63 2.58 -1.69
CA TYR A 37 -11.81 1.85 -2.95
C TYR A 37 -12.10 2.79 -4.12
N ALA A 38 -11.73 2.39 -5.35
CA ALA A 38 -12.06 3.13 -6.55
C ALA A 38 -13.38 2.62 -7.18
N SER A 39 -13.49 1.30 -7.39
CA SER A 39 -14.63 0.68 -8.08
C SER A 39 -15.28 -0.49 -7.32
N ASP A 40 -14.53 -1.19 -6.48
CA ASP A 40 -15.01 -2.39 -5.78
C ASP A 40 -15.61 -2.04 -4.40
N GLN A 41 -16.82 -1.50 -4.42
CA GLN A 41 -17.56 -1.13 -3.20
C GLN A 41 -17.87 -2.34 -2.33
N ALA A 42 -18.36 -3.42 -2.93
CA ALA A 42 -18.75 -4.62 -2.19
C ALA A 42 -17.57 -5.26 -1.44
N GLY A 43 -16.37 -5.28 -2.07
CA GLY A 43 -15.14 -5.70 -1.41
C GLY A 43 -14.78 -4.82 -0.21
N ALA A 44 -14.84 -3.50 -0.36
CA ALA A 44 -14.56 -2.58 0.74
C ALA A 44 -15.57 -2.71 1.90
N GLU A 45 -16.86 -2.85 1.61
CA GLU A 45 -17.90 -3.08 2.62
C GLU A 45 -17.70 -4.41 3.36
N LYS A 46 -17.27 -5.46 2.65
CA LYS A 46 -16.91 -6.74 3.27
C LYS A 46 -15.75 -6.60 4.25
N VAL A 47 -14.72 -5.81 3.90
CA VAL A 47 -13.58 -5.52 4.80
C VAL A 47 -14.06 -4.78 6.04
N VAL A 48 -14.84 -3.71 5.88
CA VAL A 48 -15.39 -2.93 7.00
C VAL A 48 -16.26 -3.81 7.90
N LYS A 49 -17.15 -4.65 7.31
CA LYS A 49 -17.96 -5.59 8.06
C LYS A 49 -17.14 -6.58 8.88
N ALA A 50 -16.06 -7.10 8.32
CA ALA A 50 -15.16 -8.01 9.03
C ALA A 50 -14.46 -7.30 10.21
N ILE A 51 -13.95 -6.09 9.99
CA ILE A 51 -13.31 -5.28 11.03
C ILE A 51 -14.30 -4.98 12.17
N THR A 52 -15.51 -4.53 11.86
CA THR A 52 -16.51 -4.16 12.86
C THR A 52 -17.05 -5.37 13.62
N ALA A 53 -17.22 -6.52 12.95
CA ALA A 53 -17.60 -7.77 13.60
C ALA A 53 -16.52 -8.27 14.60
N ALA A 54 -15.26 -7.93 14.38
CA ALA A 54 -14.16 -8.19 15.31
C ALA A 54 -13.99 -7.12 16.40
N GLY A 55 -14.92 -6.15 16.50
CA GLY A 55 -14.88 -5.08 17.49
C GLY A 55 -14.03 -3.86 17.12
N GLY A 56 -13.45 -3.84 15.92
CA GLY A 56 -12.70 -2.69 15.39
C GLY A 56 -13.60 -1.58 14.84
N LYS A 57 -12.97 -0.48 14.42
CA LYS A 57 -13.66 0.67 13.83
C LYS A 57 -13.18 0.90 12.40
N ALA A 58 -14.08 0.89 11.44
CA ALA A 58 -13.75 1.19 10.05
C ALA A 58 -14.93 1.82 9.31
N VAL A 59 -14.60 2.61 8.27
CA VAL A 59 -15.55 3.17 7.32
C VAL A 59 -15.01 3.00 5.89
N THR A 60 -15.92 2.93 4.92
CA THR A 60 -15.52 2.93 3.50
C THR A 60 -15.48 4.36 2.96
N VAL A 61 -14.61 4.61 1.97
CA VAL A 61 -14.64 5.83 1.16
C VAL A 61 -14.33 5.52 -0.30
N LYS A 62 -15.19 5.97 -1.22
CA LYS A 62 -14.92 5.90 -2.65
C LYS A 62 -13.99 7.04 -3.06
N GLY A 63 -13.00 6.75 -3.91
CA GLY A 63 -12.12 7.76 -4.51
C GLY A 63 -11.03 7.14 -5.36
N ASP A 64 -10.76 7.76 -6.50
CA ASP A 64 -9.63 7.45 -7.38
C ASP A 64 -8.42 8.28 -6.95
N VAL A 65 -7.40 7.62 -6.44
CA VAL A 65 -6.19 8.28 -5.93
C VAL A 65 -5.48 9.15 -6.96
N SER A 66 -5.68 8.89 -8.26
CA SER A 66 -5.10 9.68 -9.35
C SER A 66 -5.79 11.03 -9.56
N LYS A 67 -6.83 11.35 -8.78
CA LYS A 67 -7.61 12.59 -8.85
C LYS A 67 -7.44 13.39 -7.57
N THR A 68 -7.03 14.66 -7.71
CA THR A 68 -6.78 15.55 -6.56
C THR A 68 -8.00 15.66 -5.62
N VAL A 69 -9.19 15.86 -6.18
CA VAL A 69 -10.43 16.01 -5.38
C VAL A 69 -10.74 14.73 -4.62
N ASP A 70 -10.54 13.58 -5.26
CA ASP A 70 -10.81 12.28 -4.62
C ASP A 70 -9.77 12.00 -3.52
N ALA A 71 -8.48 12.31 -3.76
CA ALA A 71 -7.44 12.17 -2.73
C ALA A 71 -7.76 13.03 -1.49
N GLN A 72 -8.24 14.25 -1.68
CA GLN A 72 -8.73 15.12 -0.59
C GLN A 72 -9.93 14.50 0.13
N THR A 73 -10.90 13.97 -0.61
CA THR A 73 -12.09 13.29 -0.05
C THR A 73 -11.71 12.07 0.78
N ILE A 74 -10.75 11.27 0.29
CA ILE A 74 -10.24 10.09 1.01
C ILE A 74 -9.68 10.51 2.37
N ILE A 75 -8.85 11.54 2.42
CA ILE A 75 -8.24 12.03 3.66
C ILE A 75 -9.28 12.71 4.57
N ALA A 76 -10.15 13.53 4.00
CA ALA A 76 -11.23 14.18 4.77
C ALA A 76 -12.14 13.17 5.47
N SER A 77 -12.32 11.98 4.91
CA SER A 77 -13.09 10.90 5.54
C SER A 77 -12.49 10.48 6.91
N ALA A 78 -11.16 10.45 7.05
CA ALA A 78 -10.54 10.16 8.35
C ALA A 78 -10.83 11.24 9.39
N ILE A 79 -10.74 12.49 8.99
CA ILE A 79 -10.98 13.64 9.89
C ILE A 79 -12.47 13.69 10.29
N THR A 80 -13.37 13.53 9.33
CA THR A 80 -14.83 13.58 9.58
C THR A 80 -15.29 12.45 10.50
N ASN A 81 -14.79 11.22 10.30
CA ASN A 81 -15.28 10.06 11.05
C ASN A 81 -14.52 9.82 12.35
N PHE A 82 -13.22 10.21 12.44
CA PHE A 82 -12.34 9.83 13.55
C PHE A 82 -11.57 11.01 14.16
N GLY A 83 -11.70 12.23 13.62
CA GLY A 83 -11.17 13.47 14.18
C GLY A 83 -9.68 13.74 13.94
N LYS A 84 -8.92 12.82 13.37
CA LYS A 84 -7.46 12.95 13.15
C LYS A 84 -6.95 11.97 12.08
N LEU A 85 -5.64 12.06 11.79
CA LEU A 85 -4.94 11.12 10.91
C LEU A 85 -3.52 10.89 11.44
N ASP A 86 -3.15 9.62 11.63
CA ASP A 86 -1.82 9.23 12.12
C ASP A 86 -1.05 8.36 11.11
N ILE A 87 -1.76 7.58 10.27
CA ILE A 87 -1.16 6.57 9.41
C ILE A 87 -1.76 6.69 8.01
N VAL A 88 -0.89 6.77 7.00
CA VAL A 88 -1.27 6.69 5.58
C VAL A 88 -0.60 5.50 4.95
N VAL A 89 -1.39 4.60 4.35
CA VAL A 89 -0.88 3.48 3.56
C VAL A 89 -1.28 3.70 2.10
N ASN A 90 -0.32 4.10 1.29
CA ASN A 90 -0.45 4.23 -0.16
C ASN A 90 -0.30 2.84 -0.79
N ASN A 91 -1.42 2.09 -0.83
CA ASN A 91 -1.45 0.74 -1.39
C ASN A 91 -2.11 0.67 -2.76
N SER A 92 -2.92 1.66 -3.16
CA SER A 92 -3.52 1.66 -4.51
C SER A 92 -2.45 1.49 -5.58
N GLY A 93 -2.67 0.53 -6.47
CA GLY A 93 -1.75 0.28 -7.56
C GLY A 93 -2.36 -0.61 -8.63
N VAL A 94 -1.92 -0.37 -9.85
CA VAL A 94 -2.24 -1.21 -11.02
C VAL A 94 -0.94 -1.68 -11.63
N TYR A 95 -0.99 -2.85 -12.25
CA TYR A 95 0.15 -3.40 -12.98
C TYR A 95 -0.32 -4.01 -14.31
N GLN A 96 0.51 -3.85 -15.31
CA GLN A 96 0.36 -4.48 -16.60
C GLN A 96 1.76 -4.77 -17.13
N PHE A 97 2.01 -6.04 -17.41
CA PHE A 97 3.22 -6.47 -18.08
C PHE A 97 3.02 -6.33 -19.58
N THR A 98 3.89 -5.55 -20.24
CA THR A 98 3.75 -5.20 -21.65
C THR A 98 5.14 -5.13 -22.26
N PRO A 99 5.43 -5.95 -23.32
CA PRO A 99 6.68 -5.85 -24.06
C PRO A 99 6.87 -4.43 -24.61
N LEU A 100 8.12 -3.99 -24.77
CA LEU A 100 8.43 -2.60 -25.12
C LEU A 100 7.71 -2.13 -26.39
N GLU A 101 7.64 -2.97 -27.42
CA GLU A 101 7.00 -2.69 -28.70
C GLU A 101 5.47 -2.50 -28.62
N ALA A 102 4.85 -2.95 -27.52
CA ALA A 102 3.40 -2.83 -27.28
C ALA A 102 3.05 -1.77 -26.21
N VAL A 103 4.03 -1.03 -25.68
CA VAL A 103 3.79 0.05 -24.73
C VAL A 103 3.09 1.21 -25.46
N THR A 104 1.99 1.70 -24.88
CA THR A 104 1.25 2.87 -25.35
C THR A 104 1.24 3.97 -24.28
N GLU A 105 0.97 5.21 -24.70
CA GLU A 105 0.75 6.33 -23.77
C GLU A 105 -0.34 6.03 -22.74
N GLU A 106 -1.42 5.36 -23.17
CA GLU A 106 -2.52 4.97 -22.27
C GLU A 106 -2.04 4.02 -21.17
N ILE A 107 -1.27 2.98 -21.53
CA ILE A 107 -0.70 2.03 -20.56
C ILE A 107 0.24 2.75 -19.60
N PHE A 108 1.07 3.66 -20.12
CA PHE A 108 1.99 4.47 -19.32
C PHE A 108 1.22 5.35 -18.35
N HIS A 109 0.32 6.19 -18.84
CA HIS A 109 -0.42 7.13 -18.01
C HIS A 109 -1.29 6.44 -16.97
N LYS A 110 -1.96 5.33 -17.33
CA LYS A 110 -2.76 4.56 -16.38
C LYS A 110 -1.94 4.10 -15.19
N GLN A 111 -0.75 3.54 -15.42
CA GLN A 111 0.09 3.03 -14.34
C GLN A 111 0.75 4.17 -13.54
N PHE A 112 1.33 5.18 -14.21
CA PHE A 112 1.95 6.31 -13.52
C PHE A 112 0.95 7.16 -12.75
N ASN A 113 -0.24 7.41 -13.29
CA ASN A 113 -1.24 8.22 -12.60
C ASN A 113 -1.73 7.54 -11.31
N VAL A 114 -1.95 6.23 -11.33
CA VAL A 114 -2.40 5.53 -10.12
C VAL A 114 -1.24 5.31 -9.15
N ASN A 115 -0.13 4.73 -9.62
CA ASN A 115 0.93 4.24 -8.74
C ASN A 115 1.83 5.35 -8.20
N VAL A 116 2.07 6.40 -8.99
CA VAL A 116 3.03 7.47 -8.69
C VAL A 116 2.30 8.75 -8.30
N LEU A 117 1.49 9.32 -9.21
CA LEU A 117 0.76 10.55 -8.92
C LEU A 117 -0.20 10.34 -7.74
N GLY A 118 -0.90 9.20 -7.70
CA GLY A 118 -1.81 8.86 -6.60
C GLY A 118 -1.12 8.83 -5.24
N THR A 119 0.08 8.24 -5.15
CA THR A 119 0.90 8.24 -3.93
C THR A 119 1.22 9.67 -3.48
N LEU A 120 1.60 10.55 -4.42
CA LEU A 120 1.89 11.96 -4.12
C LEU A 120 0.64 12.72 -3.69
N LEU A 121 -0.47 12.61 -4.44
CA LEU A 121 -1.70 13.36 -4.14
C LEU A 121 -2.32 12.99 -2.79
N VAL A 122 -2.36 11.69 -2.47
CA VAL A 122 -2.87 11.23 -1.17
C VAL A 122 -1.97 11.70 -0.03
N THR A 123 -0.64 11.59 -0.19
CA THR A 123 0.31 12.08 0.81
C THR A 123 0.22 13.60 0.97
N GLN A 124 0.13 14.35 -0.14
CA GLN A 124 -0.05 15.80 -0.13
C GLN A 124 -1.32 16.21 0.60
N ALA A 125 -2.46 15.56 0.31
CA ALA A 125 -3.72 15.83 0.99
C ALA A 125 -3.65 15.52 2.51
N ALA A 126 -2.85 14.53 2.89
CA ALA A 126 -2.67 14.13 4.29
C ALA A 126 -1.80 15.11 5.11
N LEU A 127 -0.85 15.82 4.47
CA LEU A 127 0.14 16.65 5.16
C LEU A 127 -0.43 17.65 6.20
N PRO A 128 -1.53 18.37 5.94
CA PRO A 128 -2.11 19.27 6.94
C PRO A 128 -2.64 18.60 8.19
N HIS A 129 -2.82 17.28 8.14
CA HIS A 129 -3.45 16.48 9.18
C HIS A 129 -2.48 15.54 9.89
N LEU A 130 -1.27 15.37 9.35
CA LEU A 130 -0.22 14.53 9.94
C LEU A 130 0.61 15.31 10.96
N GLY A 131 0.70 14.78 12.17
CA GLY A 131 1.52 15.34 13.25
C GLY A 131 2.77 14.51 13.54
N LYS A 132 3.51 14.93 14.58
CA LYS A 132 4.66 14.20 15.11
C LYS A 132 4.28 12.76 15.48
N GLY A 133 5.07 11.78 15.02
CA GLY A 133 4.83 10.36 15.24
C GLY A 133 3.96 9.71 14.17
N ALA A 134 3.50 10.47 13.17
CA ALA A 134 2.77 9.90 12.04
C ALA A 134 3.66 9.03 11.14
N SER A 135 3.04 8.08 10.45
CA SER A 135 3.70 7.13 9.56
C SER A 135 3.05 7.09 8.18
N VAL A 136 3.83 7.30 7.14
CA VAL A 136 3.44 7.08 5.74
C VAL A 136 4.14 5.82 5.25
N ILE A 137 3.36 4.88 4.71
CA ILE A 137 3.83 3.60 4.21
C ILE A 137 3.43 3.49 2.73
N ASN A 138 4.42 3.45 1.85
CA ASN A 138 4.21 3.28 0.42
C ASN A 138 4.37 1.80 0.05
N ILE A 139 3.38 1.20 -0.60
CA ILE A 139 3.49 -0.18 -1.07
C ILE A 139 4.20 -0.17 -2.43
N GLY A 140 5.47 -0.50 -2.38
CA GLY A 140 6.34 -0.67 -3.54
C GLY A 140 6.17 -2.03 -4.21
N SER A 141 7.27 -2.61 -4.66
CA SER A 141 7.34 -3.99 -5.17
C SER A 141 8.80 -4.41 -5.35
N LEU A 142 9.08 -5.70 -5.20
CA LEU A 142 10.39 -6.29 -5.54
C LEU A 142 10.79 -6.04 -7.01
N VAL A 143 9.82 -5.82 -7.90
CA VAL A 143 10.08 -5.57 -9.33
C VAL A 143 10.97 -4.36 -9.59
N SER A 144 11.03 -3.38 -8.67
CA SER A 144 11.96 -2.24 -8.77
C SER A 144 13.43 -2.66 -8.73
N ARG A 145 13.72 -3.85 -8.21
CA ARG A 145 15.07 -4.43 -8.08
C ARG A 145 15.38 -5.53 -9.07
N ILE A 146 14.43 -6.49 -9.27
CA ILE A 146 14.66 -7.65 -10.14
C ILE A 146 14.39 -7.35 -11.62
N THR A 147 13.72 -6.26 -11.94
CA THR A 147 13.49 -5.71 -13.29
C THR A 147 13.12 -6.77 -14.35
N PRO A 148 12.02 -7.52 -14.16
CA PRO A 148 11.66 -8.59 -15.08
C PRO A 148 11.30 -8.06 -16.47
N ALA A 149 11.49 -8.89 -17.51
CA ALA A 149 11.11 -8.54 -18.87
C ALA A 149 9.63 -8.14 -18.98
N ALA A 150 9.30 -7.32 -19.97
CA ALA A 150 7.97 -6.80 -20.21
C ALA A 150 7.36 -5.96 -19.07
N SER A 151 8.16 -5.48 -18.12
CA SER A 151 7.68 -4.72 -16.96
C SER A 151 8.16 -3.25 -16.93
N SER A 152 8.71 -2.72 -18.02
CA SER A 152 9.37 -1.41 -18.05
C SER A 152 8.53 -0.29 -17.42
N VAL A 153 7.24 -0.21 -17.76
CA VAL A 153 6.34 0.81 -17.21
C VAL A 153 6.07 0.52 -15.72
N TYR A 154 5.67 -0.70 -15.38
CA TYR A 154 5.36 -1.06 -14.00
C TYR A 154 6.56 -0.93 -13.07
N THR A 155 7.71 -1.48 -13.48
CA THR A 155 8.99 -1.34 -12.76
C THR A 155 9.37 0.12 -12.60
N GLY A 156 9.20 0.94 -13.64
CA GLY A 156 9.42 2.38 -13.59
C GLY A 156 8.56 3.06 -12.53
N THR A 157 7.26 2.69 -12.41
CA THR A 157 6.40 3.25 -11.35
C THR A 157 6.88 2.87 -9.96
N LYS A 158 7.35 1.62 -9.75
CA LYS A 158 7.79 1.17 -8.42
C LYS A 158 9.17 1.71 -8.05
N GLY A 159 10.07 1.89 -9.02
CA GLY A 159 11.31 2.65 -8.83
C GLY A 159 11.06 4.12 -8.49
N ALA A 160 10.06 4.76 -9.12
CA ALA A 160 9.65 6.11 -8.76
C ALA A 160 9.12 6.19 -7.31
N VAL A 161 8.29 5.24 -6.88
CA VAL A 161 7.80 5.17 -5.49
C VAL A 161 8.94 5.00 -4.49
N ASP A 162 9.94 4.17 -4.82
CA ASP A 162 11.14 3.99 -3.99
C ASP A 162 11.91 5.32 -3.83
N ALA A 163 12.17 6.03 -4.93
CA ALA A 163 12.84 7.33 -4.91
C ALA A 163 12.04 8.39 -4.16
N ILE A 164 10.73 8.48 -4.41
CA ILE A 164 9.79 9.40 -3.71
C ILE A 164 9.81 9.14 -2.20
N THR A 165 9.86 7.88 -1.78
CA THR A 165 9.93 7.52 -0.36
C THR A 165 11.16 8.13 0.30
N GLY A 166 12.32 8.05 -0.35
CA GLY A 166 13.56 8.67 0.13
C GLY A 166 13.42 10.20 0.26
N VAL A 167 12.92 10.87 -0.79
CA VAL A 167 12.73 12.34 -0.78
C VAL A 167 11.77 12.75 0.33
N LEU A 168 10.59 12.13 0.41
CA LEU A 168 9.59 12.49 1.41
C LEU A 168 10.05 12.21 2.84
N SER A 169 10.92 11.23 3.06
CA SER A 169 11.49 10.98 4.39
C SER A 169 12.37 12.14 4.88
N VAL A 170 13.08 12.78 3.96
CA VAL A 170 13.91 13.96 4.26
C VAL A 170 13.04 15.21 4.47
N GLU A 171 12.05 15.42 3.59
CA GLU A 171 11.15 16.59 3.66
C GLU A 171 10.25 16.58 4.90
N LEU A 172 9.76 15.41 5.31
CA LEU A 172 8.78 15.27 6.39
C LEU A 172 9.43 14.92 7.74
N GLY A 173 10.68 14.45 7.73
CA GLY A 173 11.44 14.15 8.94
C GLY A 173 11.49 15.28 9.96
N PRO A 174 11.75 16.54 9.59
CA PRO A 174 11.70 17.68 10.53
C PRO A 174 10.36 17.89 11.22
N LYS A 175 9.27 17.37 10.64
CA LYS A 175 7.93 17.38 11.27
C LYS A 175 7.68 16.16 12.16
N GLY A 176 8.65 15.26 12.29
CA GLY A 176 8.53 14.00 13.04
C GLY A 176 7.65 12.96 12.34
N ILE A 177 7.51 13.04 11.01
CA ILE A 177 6.74 12.10 10.18
C ILE A 177 7.72 11.12 9.53
N ARG A 178 7.48 9.83 9.71
CA ARG A 178 8.27 8.78 9.08
C ARG A 178 7.66 8.38 7.72
N VAL A 179 8.50 8.14 6.72
CA VAL A 179 8.06 7.67 5.40
C VAL A 179 8.91 6.47 5.00
N ASN A 180 8.28 5.32 4.76
CA ASN A 180 8.96 4.10 4.35
C ASN A 180 8.23 3.43 3.19
N ALA A 181 8.96 2.67 2.38
CA ALA A 181 8.36 1.74 1.41
C ALA A 181 8.42 0.31 1.94
N LEU A 182 7.35 -0.42 1.69
CA LEU A 182 7.27 -1.86 1.90
C LEU A 182 7.12 -2.52 0.53
N ASN A 183 8.12 -3.31 0.13
CA ASN A 183 8.24 -3.89 -1.20
C ASN A 183 7.93 -5.39 -1.15
N PRO A 184 6.68 -5.80 -1.45
CA PRO A 184 6.33 -7.20 -1.52
C PRO A 184 7.02 -7.93 -2.67
N GLY A 185 7.31 -9.22 -2.45
CA GLY A 185 7.55 -10.18 -3.52
C GLY A 185 6.24 -10.63 -4.17
N MET A 186 6.21 -11.88 -4.64
CA MET A 186 4.99 -12.48 -5.15
C MET A 186 4.07 -12.84 -3.97
N VAL A 187 2.90 -12.21 -3.93
CA VAL A 187 1.87 -12.42 -2.90
C VAL A 187 0.61 -12.98 -3.54
N ASP A 188 0.03 -14.02 -2.94
CA ASP A 188 -1.23 -14.61 -3.39
C ASP A 188 -2.39 -13.69 -3.05
N THR A 189 -2.87 -12.98 -4.05
CA THR A 189 -3.99 -12.04 -3.97
C THR A 189 -5.02 -12.33 -5.05
N GLU A 190 -6.25 -11.84 -4.86
CA GLU A 190 -7.30 -11.94 -5.89
C GLU A 190 -6.83 -11.30 -7.22
N GLY A 191 -6.07 -10.20 -7.15
CA GLY A 191 -5.48 -9.55 -8.33
C GLY A 191 -4.48 -10.44 -9.03
N ALA A 192 -3.57 -11.09 -8.30
CA ALA A 192 -2.57 -11.99 -8.87
C ALA A 192 -3.21 -13.26 -9.47
N ARG A 193 -4.27 -13.77 -8.83
CA ARG A 193 -5.07 -14.89 -9.36
C ARG A 193 -5.78 -14.49 -10.65
N SER A 194 -6.47 -13.36 -10.68
CA SER A 194 -7.16 -12.86 -11.88
C SER A 194 -6.21 -12.55 -13.03
N ALA A 195 -4.97 -12.18 -12.76
CA ALA A 195 -3.92 -11.97 -13.76
C ALA A 195 -3.24 -13.28 -14.22
N GLY A 196 -3.63 -14.44 -13.66
CA GLY A 196 -3.10 -15.74 -14.06
C GLY A 196 -1.71 -16.06 -13.50
N PHE A 197 -1.20 -15.29 -12.54
CA PHE A 197 0.11 -15.56 -11.94
C PHE A 197 0.06 -16.72 -10.95
N ILE A 198 -1.03 -16.85 -10.18
CA ILE A 198 -1.19 -17.90 -9.19
C ILE A 198 -1.62 -19.20 -9.86
N GLY A 199 -0.93 -20.30 -9.57
CA GLY A 199 -1.08 -21.59 -10.23
C GLY A 199 -0.27 -21.76 -11.51
N SER A 200 0.45 -20.72 -11.97
CA SER A 200 1.27 -20.74 -13.19
C SER A 200 2.66 -21.35 -12.94
N ASP A 201 3.35 -21.69 -14.02
CA ASP A 201 4.75 -22.11 -13.95
C ASP A 201 5.67 -20.97 -13.47
N PHE A 202 5.31 -19.71 -13.78
CA PHE A 202 5.98 -18.54 -13.24
C PHE A 202 5.93 -18.51 -11.71
N GLN A 203 4.79 -18.84 -11.10
CA GLN A 203 4.71 -18.95 -9.63
C GLN A 203 5.60 -20.07 -9.10
N LYS A 204 5.59 -21.25 -9.74
CA LYS A 204 6.41 -22.39 -9.31
C LYS A 204 7.89 -22.07 -9.33
N GLU A 205 8.35 -21.43 -10.42
CA GLU A 205 9.73 -20.95 -10.56
C GLU A 205 10.09 -19.93 -9.49
N HIS A 206 9.22 -18.94 -9.27
CA HIS A 206 9.42 -17.93 -8.24
C HIS A 206 9.49 -18.54 -6.84
N VAL A 207 8.59 -19.45 -6.50
CA VAL A 207 8.57 -20.14 -5.20
C VAL A 207 9.83 -21.00 -5.03
N SER A 208 10.27 -21.71 -6.07
CA SER A 208 11.48 -22.53 -6.01
C SER A 208 12.75 -21.72 -5.78
N SER A 209 12.78 -20.48 -6.25
CA SER A 209 13.89 -19.53 -6.04
C SER A 209 13.75 -18.68 -4.77
N THR A 210 12.60 -18.76 -4.08
CA THR A 210 12.38 -18.03 -2.82
C THR A 210 12.99 -18.80 -1.65
N PRO A 211 13.95 -18.24 -0.90
CA PRO A 211 14.64 -18.95 0.20
C PRO A 211 13.70 -19.54 1.27
N LEU A 212 12.59 -18.86 1.59
CA LEU A 212 11.58 -19.38 2.53
C LEU A 212 10.67 -20.46 1.93
N GLY A 213 10.85 -20.86 0.66
CA GLY A 213 10.18 -21.99 0.01
C GLY A 213 8.68 -21.85 -0.21
N ARG A 214 8.14 -20.61 -0.13
CA ARG A 214 6.72 -20.33 -0.37
C ARG A 214 6.49 -18.96 -1.00
N GLY A 215 5.34 -18.78 -1.62
CA GLY A 215 4.82 -17.45 -1.94
C GLY A 215 4.44 -16.66 -0.68
N GLY A 216 4.38 -15.36 -0.79
CA GLY A 216 3.86 -14.50 0.27
C GLY A 216 2.34 -14.57 0.34
N GLU A 217 1.79 -14.31 1.51
CA GLU A 217 0.38 -14.10 1.75
C GLU A 217 0.13 -12.62 2.11
N PRO A 218 -1.09 -12.09 1.88
CA PRO A 218 -1.41 -10.71 2.27
C PRO A 218 -1.11 -10.37 3.73
N ILE A 219 -1.22 -11.36 4.62
CA ILE A 219 -0.93 -11.22 6.05
C ILE A 219 0.56 -10.96 6.32
N ASP A 220 1.47 -11.52 5.52
CA ASP A 220 2.91 -11.29 5.68
C ASP A 220 3.24 -9.80 5.50
N ILE A 221 2.59 -9.17 4.52
CA ILE A 221 2.77 -7.74 4.23
C ILE A 221 2.06 -6.88 5.29
N ALA A 222 0.87 -7.30 5.70
CA ALA A 222 0.08 -6.56 6.69
C ALA A 222 0.78 -6.49 8.06
N ASN A 223 1.42 -7.57 8.51
CA ASN A 223 2.19 -7.58 9.76
C ASN A 223 3.38 -6.60 9.72
N ALA A 224 4.10 -6.54 8.60
CA ALA A 224 5.18 -5.58 8.40
C ALA A 224 4.65 -4.13 8.37
N ALA A 225 3.48 -3.89 7.76
CA ALA A 225 2.84 -2.58 7.74
C ALA A 225 2.40 -2.14 9.15
N VAL A 226 1.86 -3.04 9.99
CA VAL A 226 1.53 -2.75 11.40
C VAL A 226 2.78 -2.34 12.19
N PHE A 227 3.89 -3.07 12.02
CA PHE A 227 5.17 -2.71 12.64
C PHE A 227 5.63 -1.32 12.20
N LEU A 228 5.64 -1.02 10.90
CA LEU A 228 6.04 0.29 10.38
C LEU A 228 5.11 1.43 10.82
N ALA A 229 3.84 1.15 11.06
CA ALA A 229 2.87 2.11 11.57
C ALA A 229 3.05 2.40 13.07
N SER A 230 3.69 1.50 13.81
CA SER A 230 3.81 1.58 15.26
C SER A 230 4.99 2.43 15.74
N ASP A 231 5.00 2.75 17.02
CA ASP A 231 6.09 3.47 17.66
C ASP A 231 7.36 2.61 17.78
N ASP A 232 7.26 1.27 17.67
CA ASP A 232 8.43 0.36 17.64
C ASP A 232 9.31 0.60 16.40
N ALA A 233 8.75 1.16 15.31
CA ALA A 233 9.50 1.59 14.13
C ALA A 233 9.96 3.06 14.21
N GLY A 234 10.01 3.65 15.40
CA GLY A 234 10.26 5.09 15.62
C GLY A 234 11.57 5.63 15.05
N TRP A 235 12.58 4.78 14.82
CA TRP A 235 13.86 5.15 14.20
C TRP A 235 14.02 4.67 12.74
N ILE A 236 12.92 4.21 12.12
CA ILE A 236 12.93 3.71 10.74
C ILE A 236 12.22 4.73 9.86
N SER A 237 12.98 5.42 9.00
CA SER A 237 12.46 6.36 7.99
C SER A 237 13.36 6.35 6.75
N GLY A 238 12.78 6.55 5.57
CA GLY A 238 13.50 6.52 4.29
C GLY A 238 13.90 5.11 3.82
N GLN A 239 13.37 4.04 4.46
CA GLN A 239 13.78 2.68 4.16
C GLN A 239 12.90 2.03 3.10
N LEU A 240 13.53 1.19 2.27
CA LEU A 240 12.89 0.33 1.26
C LEU A 240 12.95 -1.11 1.78
N ILE A 241 11.90 -1.52 2.50
CA ILE A 241 11.87 -2.81 3.20
C ILE A 241 11.29 -3.88 2.29
N ASN A 242 12.10 -4.89 1.97
CA ASN A 242 11.65 -6.01 1.15
C ASN A 242 10.98 -7.09 2.02
N ALA A 243 9.72 -7.39 1.73
CA ALA A 243 8.96 -8.50 2.31
C ALA A 243 8.76 -9.57 1.23
N THR A 244 9.79 -10.38 0.99
CA THR A 244 9.93 -11.20 -0.23
C THR A 244 10.22 -12.68 0.04
N GLY A 245 10.27 -13.10 1.31
CA GLY A 245 10.72 -14.45 1.65
C GLY A 245 12.20 -14.72 1.31
N GLY A 246 13.01 -13.65 1.11
CA GLY A 246 14.41 -13.72 0.72
C GLY A 246 14.66 -13.68 -0.78
N ALA A 247 13.62 -13.62 -1.63
CA ALA A 247 13.78 -13.40 -3.07
C ALA A 247 14.50 -12.05 -3.33
N ARG A 248 15.42 -12.06 -4.33
CA ARG A 248 16.30 -10.93 -4.67
C ARG A 248 16.25 -10.65 -6.16
#